data_ffc1339acf1132f84e2dbf18ef73600d
#
_entry.id   ffc1339acf1132f84e2dbf18ef73600d
#
_cell.length_a   1.000
_cell.length_b   1.000
_cell.length_c   1.000
_cell.angle_alpha   90.00
_cell.angle_beta   90.00
_cell.angle_gamma   90.00
#
_symmetry.space_group_name_H-M   'P 1'
#
loop_
_entity.id
_entity.type
_entity.pdbx_description
1 polymer ?
#
loop_
_entity_poly.entity_id
_entity_poly.type
_entity_poly.pdbx_seq_one_letter_code
_entity_poly.pdbx_strand_id
1 'polypeptide(L)'
;MVLDDGTPEEDVIAPELTEKQQQEAEERAPISALVVHEAVRHDGEEELIRPVSALAWSGLAAGMSMGFSLVAMALFHAYLPDVPWRPLIARLGYPLGFLIVIIGRQQLFTENTLTVIIPLLARRNLRTLLLVVRLWLVVLVANLVGAHIFAWVVGNTPMFSSQVQHSMLQLAREAADVTFGEAVLRGIFAGWLIAMVVWMLAAVESGKALIIIILTYIVGLAGLTHIIAGSVEVLFLVMVGVKTWGAFGWGYMLPTLIGNIIGG
;
A
#
# COMPACT_ATOMS: atom_id res chain seq x y z
N MET A 1 -55.00 21.02 -37.57
CA MET A 1 -54.35 22.33 -37.69
C MET A 1 -53.31 22.34 -36.56
N VAL A 2 -52.15 21.76 -36.83
CA VAL A 2 -51.03 21.68 -35.90
C VAL A 2 -50.15 22.84 -36.27
N LEU A 3 -49.98 23.79 -35.29
CA LEU A 3 -49.08 24.91 -35.44
C LEU A 3 -47.66 24.39 -35.29
N ASP A 4 -46.90 24.44 -36.38
CA ASP A 4 -45.47 24.28 -36.44
C ASP A 4 -44.81 25.48 -35.77
N ASP A 5 -44.35 25.31 -34.53
CA ASP A 5 -43.59 26.32 -33.79
C ASP A 5 -42.14 26.21 -34.18
N GLY A 6 -41.81 26.85 -35.29
CA GLY A 6 -40.44 26.95 -35.82
C GLY A 6 -39.57 27.84 -34.96
N THR A 7 -39.18 27.35 -33.78
CA THR A 7 -38.00 27.89 -33.08
C THR A 7 -36.74 27.39 -33.80
N PRO A 8 -35.86 28.27 -34.33
CA PRO A 8 -34.56 27.81 -34.82
C PRO A 8 -33.78 27.21 -33.65
N GLU A 9 -33.37 25.95 -33.77
CA GLU A 9 -32.27 25.46 -32.98
C GLU A 9 -31.06 26.39 -33.24
N GLU A 10 -30.78 27.29 -32.28
CA GLU A 10 -29.52 27.96 -32.25
C GLU A 10 -28.43 26.87 -32.10
N ASP A 11 -27.78 26.52 -33.20
CA ASP A 11 -26.52 25.80 -33.19
C ASP A 11 -25.57 26.60 -32.29
N VAL A 12 -25.43 26.19 -31.03
CA VAL A 12 -24.42 26.71 -30.12
C VAL A 12 -23.07 26.23 -30.65
N ILE A 13 -22.58 26.97 -31.67
CA ILE A 13 -21.21 26.79 -32.17
C ILE A 13 -20.29 27.11 -31.00
N ALA A 14 -19.66 26.08 -30.43
CA ALA A 14 -18.63 26.26 -29.43
C ALA A 14 -17.58 27.26 -30.02
N PRO A 15 -17.18 28.29 -29.26
CA PRO A 15 -16.23 29.27 -29.75
C PRO A 15 -14.95 28.56 -30.20
N GLU A 16 -14.53 28.80 -31.44
CA GLU A 16 -13.26 28.32 -31.96
C GLU A 16 -12.11 28.90 -31.11
N LEU A 17 -11.40 27.99 -30.42
CA LEU A 17 -10.23 28.40 -29.64
C LEU A 17 -9.10 28.83 -30.58
N THR A 18 -8.39 29.87 -30.21
CA THR A 18 -7.12 30.25 -30.89
C THR A 18 -6.09 29.14 -30.67
N GLU A 19 -5.11 29.01 -31.57
CA GLU A 19 -4.01 28.02 -31.42
C GLU A 19 -3.35 28.06 -30.05
N LYS A 20 -3.13 29.26 -29.50
CA LYS A 20 -2.59 29.45 -28.15
C LYS A 20 -3.50 28.89 -27.06
N GLN A 21 -4.81 29.09 -27.17
CA GLN A 21 -5.80 28.58 -26.22
C GLN A 21 -5.94 27.06 -26.34
N GLN A 22 -5.80 26.49 -27.53
CA GLN A 22 -5.77 25.05 -27.74
C GLN A 22 -4.54 24.43 -27.06
N GLN A 23 -3.36 25.02 -27.25
CA GLN A 23 -2.14 24.57 -26.61
C GLN A 23 -2.22 24.67 -25.07
N GLU A 24 -2.75 25.80 -24.54
CA GLU A 24 -2.98 25.95 -23.10
C GLU A 24 -4.00 24.93 -22.55
N ALA A 25 -5.00 24.56 -23.34
CA ALA A 25 -5.97 23.53 -22.97
C ALA A 25 -5.35 22.13 -22.97
N GLU A 26 -4.51 21.81 -23.96
CA GLU A 26 -3.77 20.54 -24.03
C GLU A 26 -2.78 20.40 -22.87
N GLU A 27 -2.03 21.47 -22.53
CA GLU A 27 -1.10 21.49 -21.39
C GLU A 27 -1.81 21.29 -20.03
N ARG A 28 -3.08 21.66 -19.93
CA ARG A 28 -3.92 21.50 -18.73
C ARG A 28 -4.75 20.22 -18.75
N ALA A 29 -4.75 19.49 -19.86
CA ALA A 29 -5.50 18.24 -19.93
C ALA A 29 -4.94 17.21 -18.93
N PRO A 30 -5.79 16.48 -18.21
CA PRO A 30 -5.34 15.41 -17.34
C PRO A 30 -4.57 14.34 -18.13
N ILE A 31 -3.53 13.78 -17.51
CA ILE A 31 -2.79 12.65 -18.08
C ILE A 31 -3.76 11.51 -18.38
N SER A 32 -3.74 10.98 -19.60
CA SER A 32 -4.64 9.90 -20.01
C SER A 32 -4.32 8.59 -19.26
N ALA A 33 -5.33 7.77 -19.01
CA ALA A 33 -5.16 6.45 -18.37
C ALA A 33 -4.17 5.55 -19.13
N LEU A 34 -4.04 5.73 -20.46
CA LEU A 34 -3.08 4.99 -21.28
C LEU A 34 -1.63 5.39 -20.94
N VAL A 35 -1.38 6.66 -20.72
CA VAL A 35 -0.05 7.16 -20.33
C VAL A 35 0.31 6.68 -18.91
N VAL A 36 -0.65 6.69 -17.98
CA VAL A 36 -0.46 6.13 -16.63
C VAL A 36 -0.13 4.65 -16.70
N HIS A 37 -0.88 3.87 -17.49
CA HIS A 37 -0.61 2.44 -17.69
C HIS A 37 0.81 2.21 -18.23
N GLU A 38 1.22 2.99 -19.22
CA GLU A 38 2.56 2.86 -19.83
C GLU A 38 3.67 3.23 -18.84
N ALA A 39 3.47 4.26 -18.01
CA ALA A 39 4.41 4.64 -16.95
C ALA A 39 4.59 3.50 -15.93
N VAL A 40 3.49 2.92 -15.43
CA VAL A 40 3.55 1.79 -14.50
C VAL A 40 4.16 0.54 -15.16
N ARG A 41 3.86 0.29 -16.44
CA ARG A 41 4.47 -0.81 -17.21
C ARG A 41 5.99 -0.65 -17.31
N HIS A 42 6.46 0.56 -17.61
CA HIS A 42 7.88 0.88 -17.73
C HIS A 42 8.60 0.67 -16.38
N ASP A 43 8.06 1.23 -15.30
CA ASP A 43 8.58 1.02 -13.94
C ASP A 43 8.66 -0.49 -13.61
N GLY A 44 7.64 -1.27 -13.96
CA GLY A 44 7.64 -2.72 -13.77
C GLY A 44 8.72 -3.45 -14.57
N GLU A 45 9.00 -3.02 -15.79
CA GLU A 45 10.08 -3.60 -16.60
C GLU A 45 11.46 -3.32 -15.99
N GLU A 46 11.69 -2.12 -15.46
CA GLU A 46 12.93 -1.77 -14.75
C GLU A 46 13.10 -2.62 -13.49
N GLU A 47 12.03 -2.81 -12.70
CA GLU A 47 12.08 -3.64 -11.49
C GLU A 47 12.39 -5.11 -11.80
N LEU A 48 11.85 -5.66 -12.89
CA LEU A 48 12.09 -7.06 -13.28
C LEU A 48 13.56 -7.34 -13.63
N ILE A 49 14.34 -6.35 -14.03
CA ILE A 49 15.77 -6.52 -14.37
C ILE A 49 16.72 -6.17 -13.23
N ARG A 50 16.23 -5.65 -12.10
CA ARG A 50 17.08 -5.29 -10.94
C ARG A 50 17.82 -6.50 -10.38
N PRO A 51 19.08 -6.32 -9.94
CA PRO A 51 19.86 -7.37 -9.27
C PRO A 51 19.17 -7.85 -7.98
N VAL A 52 19.26 -9.14 -7.69
CA VAL A 52 18.72 -9.76 -6.47
C VAL A 52 19.19 -9.07 -5.20
N SER A 53 20.47 -8.71 -5.13
CA SER A 53 21.04 -8.00 -3.98
C SER A 53 20.39 -6.62 -3.76
N ALA A 54 20.13 -5.87 -4.83
CA ALA A 54 19.47 -4.56 -4.74
C ALA A 54 18.03 -4.72 -4.26
N LEU A 55 17.29 -5.71 -4.79
CA LEU A 55 15.93 -6.03 -4.33
C LEU A 55 15.93 -6.46 -2.86
N ALA A 56 16.88 -7.31 -2.44
CA ALA A 56 16.96 -7.83 -1.09
C ALA A 56 17.27 -6.72 -0.06
N TRP A 57 18.27 -5.88 -0.30
CA TRP A 57 18.60 -4.78 0.60
C TRP A 57 17.50 -3.74 0.70
N SER A 58 16.91 -3.37 -0.44
CA SER A 58 15.79 -2.43 -0.49
C SER A 58 14.54 -3.00 0.17
N GLY A 59 14.26 -4.30 -0.04
CA GLY A 59 13.17 -5.01 0.62
C GLY A 59 13.36 -5.14 2.13
N LEU A 60 14.58 -5.43 2.59
CA LEU A 60 14.91 -5.46 4.02
C LEU A 60 14.64 -4.10 4.67
N ALA A 61 15.11 -3.02 4.05
CA ALA A 61 14.86 -1.66 4.51
C ALA A 61 13.37 -1.34 4.57
N ALA A 62 12.59 -1.73 3.54
CA ALA A 62 11.14 -1.54 3.51
C ALA A 62 10.44 -2.28 4.65
N GLY A 63 10.79 -3.55 4.89
CA GLY A 63 10.23 -4.35 5.98
C GLY A 63 10.47 -3.72 7.35
N MET A 64 11.68 -3.19 7.59
CA MET A 64 12.00 -2.45 8.81
C MET A 64 11.23 -1.11 8.89
N SER A 65 11.18 -0.36 7.79
CA SER A 65 10.50 0.93 7.74
C SER A 65 8.99 0.82 8.00
N MET A 66 8.36 -0.27 7.56
CA MET A 66 6.94 -0.53 7.84
C MET A 66 6.63 -0.64 9.35
N GLY A 67 7.60 -1.00 10.16
CA GLY A 67 7.46 -1.03 11.61
C GLY A 67 7.14 0.33 12.23
N PHE A 68 7.52 1.43 11.60
CA PHE A 68 7.17 2.77 12.08
C PHE A 68 5.67 3.07 12.04
N SER A 69 4.88 2.33 11.26
CA SER A 69 3.42 2.40 11.32
C SER A 69 2.91 1.97 12.70
N LEU A 70 3.36 0.82 13.22
CA LEU A 70 2.99 0.36 14.56
C LEU A 70 3.46 1.34 15.64
N VAL A 71 4.70 1.83 15.55
CA VAL A 71 5.24 2.79 16.52
C VAL A 71 4.43 4.07 16.55
N ALA A 72 4.14 4.67 15.40
CA ALA A 72 3.38 5.92 15.33
C ALA A 72 1.95 5.76 15.86
N MET A 73 1.26 4.67 15.48
CA MET A 73 -0.06 4.36 16.03
C MET A 73 0.00 4.18 17.54
N ALA A 74 1.00 3.46 18.05
CA ALA A 74 1.15 3.20 19.49
C ALA A 74 1.46 4.48 20.28
N LEU A 75 2.25 5.39 19.73
CA LEU A 75 2.52 6.69 20.34
C LEU A 75 1.24 7.52 20.44
N PHE A 76 0.48 7.66 19.36
CA PHE A 76 -0.82 8.34 19.42
C PHE A 76 -1.76 7.67 20.39
N HIS A 77 -1.88 6.33 20.34
CA HIS A 77 -2.75 5.58 21.23
C HIS A 77 -2.36 5.73 22.71
N ALA A 78 -1.07 5.77 23.02
CA ALA A 78 -0.56 5.91 24.38
C ALA A 78 -0.80 7.30 24.99
N TYR A 79 -0.66 8.37 24.18
CA TYR A 79 -0.70 9.74 24.68
C TYR A 79 -2.03 10.46 24.46
N LEU A 80 -2.93 9.91 23.67
CA LEU A 80 -4.29 10.43 23.52
C LEU A 80 -5.20 9.95 24.67
N PRO A 81 -6.17 10.77 25.12
CA PRO A 81 -7.14 10.35 26.11
C PRO A 81 -7.99 9.16 25.62
N ASP A 82 -8.50 8.36 26.58
CA ASP A 82 -9.36 7.22 26.27
C ASP A 82 -10.80 7.71 26.00
N VAL A 83 -11.05 8.03 24.72
CA VAL A 83 -12.31 8.58 24.24
C VAL A 83 -12.72 7.87 22.95
N PRO A 84 -14.03 7.86 22.58
CA PRO A 84 -14.52 7.10 21.42
C PRO A 84 -13.86 7.45 20.08
N TRP A 85 -13.36 8.66 19.92
CA TRP A 85 -12.68 9.10 18.69
C TRP A 85 -11.16 8.82 18.67
N ARG A 86 -10.55 8.32 19.80
CA ARG A 86 -9.11 8.00 19.86
C ARG A 86 -8.64 7.11 18.68
N PRO A 87 -9.37 6.07 18.27
CA PRO A 87 -8.96 5.25 17.14
C PRO A 87 -8.80 6.04 15.83
N LEU A 88 -9.65 7.03 15.59
CA LEU A 88 -9.57 7.88 14.38
C LEU A 88 -8.24 8.62 14.31
N ILE A 89 -7.78 9.16 15.43
CA ILE A 89 -6.50 9.89 15.47
C ILE A 89 -5.32 8.91 15.53
N ALA A 90 -5.40 7.85 16.33
CA ALA A 90 -4.31 6.89 16.46
C ALA A 90 -3.96 6.21 15.11
N ARG A 91 -4.96 5.90 14.31
CA ARG A 91 -4.75 5.30 12.97
C ARG A 91 -4.10 6.24 11.96
N LEU A 92 -4.02 7.56 12.22
CA LEU A 92 -3.19 8.48 11.40
C LEU A 92 -1.68 8.15 11.49
N GLY A 93 -1.25 7.37 12.47
CA GLY A 93 0.10 6.83 12.52
C GLY A 93 0.37 5.72 11.48
N TYR A 94 -0.67 5.02 11.02
CA TYR A 94 -0.52 3.90 10.09
C TYR A 94 0.16 4.27 8.77
N PRO A 95 -0.14 5.40 8.11
CA PRO A 95 0.53 5.87 6.90
C PRO A 95 2.05 6.09 7.01
N LEU A 96 2.61 6.27 8.21
CA LEU A 96 4.01 6.68 8.35
C LEU A 96 4.99 5.69 7.71
N GLY A 97 4.82 4.39 7.95
CA GLY A 97 5.65 3.36 7.33
C GLY A 97 5.55 3.38 5.81
N PHE A 98 4.34 3.53 5.28
CA PHE A 98 4.11 3.64 3.83
C PHE A 98 4.75 4.89 3.22
N LEU A 99 4.66 6.04 3.89
CA LEU A 99 5.33 7.26 3.44
C LEU A 99 6.84 7.07 3.32
N ILE A 100 7.46 6.45 4.34
CA ILE A 100 8.92 6.19 4.33
C ILE A 100 9.26 5.24 3.17
N VAL A 101 8.51 4.16 3.01
CA VAL A 101 8.78 3.13 2.01
C VAL A 101 8.55 3.67 0.59
N ILE A 102 7.40 4.25 0.32
CA ILE A 102 6.97 4.64 -1.04
C ILE A 102 7.75 5.87 -1.51
N ILE A 103 7.85 6.92 -0.70
CA ILE A 103 8.62 8.12 -1.06
C ILE A 103 10.12 7.80 -1.07
N GLY A 104 10.58 6.94 -0.17
CA GLY A 104 11.95 6.43 -0.13
C GLY A 104 12.29 5.43 -1.24
N ARG A 105 11.35 5.11 -2.15
CA ARG A 105 11.51 4.15 -3.26
C ARG A 105 12.10 2.81 -2.80
N GLN A 106 11.71 2.34 -1.62
CA GLN A 106 12.07 1.04 -1.08
C GLN A 106 11.17 -0.04 -1.69
N GLN A 107 11.66 -1.26 -1.79
CA GLN A 107 10.94 -2.38 -2.40
C GLN A 107 9.88 -2.97 -1.47
N LEU A 108 8.62 -2.64 -1.69
CA LEU A 108 7.50 -3.21 -0.97
C LEU A 108 6.77 -4.26 -1.81
N PHE A 109 6.53 -5.43 -1.25
CA PHE A 109 5.89 -6.54 -1.96
C PHE A 109 4.54 -6.17 -2.58
N THR A 110 3.70 -5.44 -1.84
CA THR A 110 2.34 -5.09 -2.28
C THR A 110 2.29 -4.04 -3.39
N GLU A 111 3.32 -3.20 -3.57
CA GLU A 111 3.45 -2.35 -4.76
C GLU A 111 3.75 -3.20 -5.99
N ASN A 112 4.54 -4.25 -5.82
CA ASN A 112 4.93 -5.15 -6.89
C ASN A 112 3.82 -6.14 -7.29
N THR A 113 2.68 -6.18 -6.59
CA THR A 113 1.52 -6.97 -7.05
C THR A 113 0.87 -6.38 -8.29
N LEU A 114 0.91 -5.05 -8.47
CA LEU A 114 0.47 -4.38 -9.70
C LEU A 114 1.64 -4.15 -10.67
N THR A 115 2.72 -3.53 -10.20
CA THR A 115 3.78 -2.97 -11.04
C THR A 115 4.37 -3.99 -12.01
N VAL A 116 4.70 -5.19 -11.52
CA VAL A 116 5.34 -6.22 -12.36
C VAL A 116 4.35 -7.14 -13.09
N ILE A 117 3.07 -7.11 -12.72
CA ILE A 117 2.03 -7.89 -13.40
C ILE A 117 1.64 -7.25 -14.74
N ILE A 118 1.65 -5.93 -14.85
CA ILE A 118 1.38 -5.24 -16.12
C ILE A 118 2.32 -5.70 -17.25
N PRO A 119 3.68 -5.67 -17.09
CA PRO A 119 4.57 -6.21 -18.12
C PRO A 119 4.42 -7.73 -18.34
N LEU A 120 4.04 -8.52 -17.32
CA LEU A 120 3.74 -9.93 -17.48
C LEU A 120 2.55 -10.16 -18.41
N LEU A 121 1.46 -9.42 -18.19
CA LEU A 121 0.25 -9.50 -19.03
C LEU A 121 0.49 -9.01 -20.45
N ALA A 122 1.38 -8.02 -20.63
CA ALA A 122 1.76 -7.52 -21.95
C ALA A 122 2.62 -8.55 -22.73
N ARG A 123 3.59 -9.18 -22.07
CA ARG A 123 4.56 -10.08 -22.73
C ARG A 123 4.11 -11.53 -22.80
N ARG A 124 3.31 -12.01 -21.85
CA ARG A 124 2.70 -13.36 -21.75
C ARG A 124 3.67 -14.53 -22.05
N ASN A 125 4.88 -14.46 -21.50
CA ASN A 125 5.88 -15.50 -21.72
C ASN A 125 6.48 -16.02 -20.40
N LEU A 126 7.01 -17.24 -20.42
CA LEU A 126 7.56 -17.93 -19.24
C LEU A 126 8.75 -17.18 -18.63
N ARG A 127 9.59 -16.55 -19.46
CA ARG A 127 10.76 -15.81 -18.95
C ARG A 127 10.31 -14.66 -18.06
N THR A 128 9.34 -13.87 -18.46
CA THR A 128 8.79 -12.76 -17.66
C THR A 128 8.12 -13.30 -16.40
N LEU A 129 7.36 -14.39 -16.47
CA LEU A 129 6.77 -15.03 -15.29
C LEU A 129 7.85 -15.45 -14.27
N LEU A 130 8.93 -16.07 -14.71
CA LEU A 130 10.04 -16.44 -13.81
C LEU A 130 10.71 -15.22 -13.17
N LEU A 131 10.83 -14.10 -13.87
CA LEU A 131 11.34 -12.84 -13.32
C LEU A 131 10.39 -12.27 -12.27
N VAL A 132 9.08 -12.31 -12.50
CA VAL A 132 8.05 -11.90 -11.51
C VAL A 132 8.14 -12.76 -10.25
N VAL A 133 8.14 -14.09 -10.40
CA VAL A 133 8.25 -15.02 -9.26
C VAL A 133 9.55 -14.78 -8.49
N ARG A 134 10.68 -14.61 -9.18
CA ARG A 134 11.96 -14.26 -8.55
C ARG A 134 11.85 -12.97 -7.72
N LEU A 135 11.32 -11.89 -8.31
CA LEU A 135 11.18 -10.61 -7.64
C LEU A 135 10.25 -10.73 -6.43
N TRP A 136 9.08 -11.35 -6.60
CA TRP A 136 8.13 -11.56 -5.51
C TRP A 136 8.72 -12.33 -4.35
N LEU A 137 9.44 -13.43 -4.61
CA LEU A 137 10.08 -14.22 -3.56
C LEU A 137 11.15 -13.42 -2.81
N VAL A 138 12.04 -12.75 -3.56
CA VAL A 138 13.14 -11.97 -2.95
C VAL A 138 12.60 -10.84 -2.11
N VAL A 139 11.67 -10.04 -2.65
CA VAL A 139 11.12 -8.88 -1.95
C VAL A 139 10.26 -9.31 -0.76
N LEU A 140 9.39 -10.31 -0.90
CA LEU A 140 8.56 -10.82 0.19
C LEU A 140 9.41 -11.32 1.36
N VAL A 141 10.39 -12.17 1.07
CA VAL A 141 11.28 -12.71 2.11
C VAL A 141 12.07 -11.58 2.78
N ALA A 142 12.63 -10.66 2.01
CA ALA A 142 13.38 -9.53 2.55
C ALA A 142 12.50 -8.61 3.41
N ASN A 143 11.27 -8.31 2.96
CA ASN A 143 10.31 -7.53 3.76
C ASN A 143 9.97 -8.24 5.07
N LEU A 144 9.67 -9.55 5.05
CA LEU A 144 9.33 -10.31 6.25
C LEU A 144 10.53 -10.42 7.23
N VAL A 145 11.75 -10.56 6.72
CA VAL A 145 12.96 -10.51 7.55
C VAL A 145 13.12 -9.14 8.19
N GLY A 146 12.94 -8.05 7.44
CA GLY A 146 12.97 -6.69 7.96
C GLY A 146 11.91 -6.45 9.04
N ALA A 147 10.66 -6.88 8.78
CA ALA A 147 9.57 -6.83 9.74
C ALA A 147 9.87 -7.62 11.02
N HIS A 148 10.49 -8.81 10.87
CA HIS A 148 10.90 -9.63 12.01
C HIS A 148 11.98 -8.95 12.86
N ILE A 149 13.03 -8.41 12.22
CA ILE A 149 14.10 -7.69 12.94
C ILE A 149 13.51 -6.51 13.71
N PHE A 150 12.66 -5.72 13.07
CA PHE A 150 12.00 -4.59 13.73
C PHE A 150 11.14 -5.04 14.92
N ALA A 151 10.26 -6.02 14.71
CA ALA A 151 9.40 -6.58 15.75
C ALA A 151 10.21 -7.14 16.93
N TRP A 152 11.33 -7.82 16.64
CA TRP A 152 12.24 -8.34 17.67
C TRP A 152 12.86 -7.20 18.50
N VAL A 153 13.36 -6.15 17.83
CA VAL A 153 13.97 -4.99 18.53
C VAL A 153 12.95 -4.34 19.46
N VAL A 154 11.75 -3.99 18.96
CA VAL A 154 10.77 -3.29 19.78
C VAL A 154 10.13 -4.16 20.87
N GLY A 155 10.08 -5.48 20.66
CA GLY A 155 9.53 -6.44 21.62
C GLY A 155 10.49 -6.87 22.73
N ASN A 156 11.81 -6.83 22.47
CA ASN A 156 12.82 -7.37 23.39
C ASN A 156 13.80 -6.33 23.97
N THR A 157 13.61 -5.03 23.64
CA THR A 157 14.46 -3.96 24.17
C THR A 157 13.63 -2.91 24.91
N PRO A 158 14.19 -2.20 25.89
CA PRO A 158 13.51 -1.14 26.61
C PRO A 158 13.48 0.19 25.83
N MET A 159 13.35 0.12 24.50
CA MET A 159 13.38 1.28 23.63
C MET A 159 12.21 2.24 23.88
N PHE A 160 11.04 1.69 24.24
CA PHE A 160 9.82 2.45 24.50
C PHE A 160 9.35 2.27 25.93
N SER A 161 8.64 3.28 26.47
CA SER A 161 8.01 3.19 27.77
C SER A 161 6.99 2.04 27.84
N SER A 162 6.71 1.53 29.05
CA SER A 162 5.71 0.50 29.29
C SER A 162 4.32 0.88 28.75
N GLN A 163 3.96 2.15 28.80
CA GLN A 163 2.70 2.66 28.27
C GLN A 163 2.62 2.49 26.74
N VAL A 164 3.71 2.83 26.02
CA VAL A 164 3.76 2.66 24.56
C VAL A 164 3.80 1.17 24.17
N GLN A 165 4.56 0.35 24.91
CA GLN A 165 4.59 -1.10 24.70
C GLN A 165 3.20 -1.73 24.92
N HIS A 166 2.45 -1.28 25.93
CA HIS A 166 1.07 -1.71 26.16
C HIS A 166 0.15 -1.33 24.99
N SER A 167 0.31 -0.13 24.46
CA SER A 167 -0.44 0.32 23.27
C SER A 167 -0.08 -0.50 22.02
N MET A 168 1.21 -0.83 21.79
CA MET A 168 1.61 -1.76 20.72
C MET A 168 0.93 -3.11 20.88
N LEU A 169 0.88 -3.63 22.11
CA LEU A 169 0.26 -4.93 22.40
C LEU A 169 -1.24 -4.93 22.09
N GLN A 170 -1.96 -3.86 22.43
CA GLN A 170 -3.39 -3.74 22.13
C GLN A 170 -3.63 -3.67 20.61
N LEU A 171 -2.94 -2.78 19.91
CA LEU A 171 -3.08 -2.60 18.47
C LEU A 171 -2.72 -3.88 17.69
N ALA A 172 -1.65 -4.56 18.10
CA ALA A 172 -1.23 -5.80 17.48
C ALA A 172 -2.25 -6.95 17.71
N ARG A 173 -2.89 -7.01 18.90
CA ARG A 173 -3.98 -7.96 19.15
C ARG A 173 -5.18 -7.71 18.26
N GLU A 174 -5.59 -6.45 18.08
CA GLU A 174 -6.68 -6.08 17.18
C GLU A 174 -6.38 -6.54 15.73
N ALA A 175 -5.15 -6.30 15.25
CA ALA A 175 -4.72 -6.71 13.92
C ALA A 175 -4.67 -8.23 13.73
N ALA A 176 -4.34 -8.99 14.81
CA ALA A 176 -4.23 -10.44 14.80
C ALA A 176 -5.56 -11.17 15.08
N ASP A 177 -6.63 -10.44 15.42
CA ASP A 177 -7.95 -11.02 15.73
C ASP A 177 -8.80 -11.13 14.46
N VAL A 178 -8.38 -12.01 13.57
CA VAL A 178 -9.04 -12.29 12.30
C VAL A 178 -9.09 -13.79 12.03
N THR A 179 -10.17 -14.26 11.45
CA THR A 179 -10.25 -15.60 10.89
C THR A 179 -9.53 -15.69 9.55
N PHE A 180 -9.22 -16.90 9.08
CA PHE A 180 -8.56 -17.09 7.77
C PHE A 180 -9.34 -16.40 6.63
N GLY A 181 -10.66 -16.61 6.55
CA GLY A 181 -11.51 -16.03 5.51
C GLY A 181 -11.58 -14.52 5.59
N GLU A 182 -11.70 -13.95 6.79
CA GLU A 182 -11.67 -12.49 7.00
C GLU A 182 -10.33 -11.90 6.59
N ALA A 183 -9.21 -12.55 6.94
CA ALA A 183 -7.88 -12.08 6.55
C ALA A 183 -7.72 -12.06 5.02
N VAL A 184 -8.24 -13.08 4.30
CA VAL A 184 -8.26 -13.07 2.82
C VAL A 184 -9.10 -11.90 2.30
N LEU A 185 -10.34 -11.76 2.76
CA LEU A 185 -11.25 -10.70 2.27
C LEU A 185 -10.72 -9.30 2.56
N ARG A 186 -10.29 -9.03 3.79
CA ARG A 186 -9.67 -7.76 4.18
C ARG A 186 -8.38 -7.52 3.40
N GLY A 187 -7.62 -8.59 3.11
CA GLY A 187 -6.42 -8.56 2.29
C GLY A 187 -6.68 -8.17 0.85
N ILE A 188 -7.78 -8.62 0.23
CA ILE A 188 -8.16 -8.21 -1.13
C ILE A 188 -8.35 -6.70 -1.20
N PHE A 189 -9.11 -6.11 -0.27
CA PHE A 189 -9.33 -4.67 -0.25
C PHE A 189 -8.04 -3.89 0.05
N ALA A 190 -7.18 -4.38 0.95
CA ALA A 190 -5.89 -3.76 1.22
C ALA A 190 -4.98 -3.78 -0.03
N GLY A 191 -4.86 -4.93 -0.69
CA GLY A 191 -4.09 -5.07 -1.93
C GLY A 191 -4.58 -4.12 -3.01
N TRP A 192 -5.90 -4.05 -3.21
CA TRP A 192 -6.51 -3.13 -4.16
C TRP A 192 -6.19 -1.67 -3.85
N LEU A 193 -6.33 -1.23 -2.58
CA LEU A 193 -5.99 0.15 -2.20
C LEU A 193 -4.51 0.47 -2.44
N ILE A 194 -3.59 -0.47 -2.19
CA ILE A 194 -2.17 -0.24 -2.48
C ILE A 194 -1.89 -0.23 -3.99
N ALA A 195 -2.54 -1.05 -4.77
CA ALA A 195 -2.47 -0.98 -6.24
C ALA A 195 -2.97 0.38 -6.74
N MET A 196 -4.06 0.91 -6.15
CA MET A 196 -4.54 2.27 -6.45
C MET A 196 -3.53 3.36 -6.05
N VAL A 197 -2.79 3.20 -4.93
CA VAL A 197 -1.68 4.12 -4.61
C VAL A 197 -0.67 4.14 -5.75
N VAL A 198 -0.19 2.98 -6.21
CA VAL A 198 0.79 2.88 -7.32
C VAL A 198 0.25 3.57 -8.58
N TRP A 199 -0.98 3.26 -8.97
CA TRP A 199 -1.62 3.84 -10.14
C TRP A 199 -1.77 5.36 -10.05
N MET A 200 -2.29 5.86 -8.92
CA MET A 200 -2.52 7.29 -8.73
C MET A 200 -1.21 8.09 -8.62
N LEU A 201 -0.16 7.51 -8.03
CA LEU A 201 1.15 8.18 -7.94
C LEU A 201 1.82 8.35 -9.32
N ALA A 202 1.53 7.46 -10.27
CA ALA A 202 1.97 7.60 -11.67
C ALA A 202 1.16 8.65 -12.43
N ALA A 203 -0.07 8.95 -11.98
CA ALA A 203 -0.96 9.92 -12.62
C ALA A 203 -0.76 11.38 -12.14
N VAL A 204 0.01 11.61 -11.07
CA VAL A 204 0.14 12.95 -10.48
C VAL A 204 1.60 13.36 -10.30
N GLU A 205 1.88 14.65 -10.51
CA GLU A 205 3.19 15.23 -10.25
C GLU A 205 3.35 15.68 -8.79
N SER A 206 2.28 16.21 -8.21
CA SER A 206 2.26 16.77 -6.85
C SER A 206 1.21 16.08 -5.96
N GLY A 207 1.27 16.31 -4.65
CA GLY A 207 0.30 15.74 -3.71
C GLY A 207 0.48 14.25 -3.42
N LYS A 208 1.57 13.61 -3.86
CA LYS A 208 1.84 12.17 -3.68
C LYS A 208 1.72 11.72 -2.21
N ALA A 209 2.27 12.50 -1.28
CA ALA A 209 2.17 12.20 0.14
C ALA A 209 0.70 12.15 0.64
N LEU A 210 -0.15 13.05 0.16
CA LEU A 210 -1.56 13.09 0.55
C LEU A 210 -2.32 11.85 0.06
N ILE A 211 -2.06 11.39 -1.17
CA ILE A 211 -2.66 10.16 -1.72
C ILE A 211 -2.25 8.96 -0.85
N ILE A 212 -0.96 8.84 -0.53
CA ILE A 212 -0.46 7.77 0.34
C ILE A 212 -1.17 7.83 1.69
N ILE A 213 -1.21 9.02 2.33
CA ILE A 213 -1.84 9.19 3.65
C ILE A 213 -3.31 8.77 3.61
N ILE A 214 -4.09 9.27 2.67
CA ILE A 214 -5.54 9.00 2.62
C ILE A 214 -5.81 7.52 2.43
N LEU A 215 -5.20 6.88 1.42
CA LEU A 215 -5.50 5.50 1.09
C LEU A 215 -4.99 4.53 2.16
N THR A 216 -3.78 4.74 2.68
CA THR A 216 -3.23 3.87 3.71
C THR A 216 -3.86 4.13 5.09
N TYR A 217 -4.32 5.35 5.37
CA TYR A 217 -5.14 5.63 6.56
C TYR A 217 -6.42 4.78 6.56
N ILE A 218 -7.11 4.67 5.41
CA ILE A 218 -8.30 3.82 5.28
C ILE A 218 -7.94 2.35 5.51
N VAL A 219 -6.78 1.87 5.00
CA VAL A 219 -6.31 0.50 5.29
C VAL A 219 -6.19 0.28 6.80
N GLY A 220 -5.55 1.19 7.53
CA GLY A 220 -5.37 1.10 8.98
C GLY A 220 -6.67 1.27 9.76
N LEU A 221 -7.53 2.23 9.38
CA LEU A 221 -8.77 2.54 10.09
C LEU A 221 -9.81 1.42 9.94
N ALA A 222 -9.96 0.86 8.74
CA ALA A 222 -10.88 -0.23 8.47
C ALA A 222 -10.36 -1.61 8.93
N GLY A 223 -9.16 -1.69 9.49
CA GLY A 223 -8.55 -2.95 9.92
C GLY A 223 -8.32 -3.92 8.77
N LEU A 224 -8.00 -3.41 7.57
CA LEU A 224 -7.68 -4.25 6.42
C LEU A 224 -6.31 -4.90 6.62
N THR A 225 -6.18 -6.16 6.21
CA THR A 225 -4.95 -6.92 6.44
C THR A 225 -3.92 -6.65 5.34
N HIS A 226 -2.74 -6.16 5.75
CA HIS A 226 -1.62 -5.91 4.85
C HIS A 226 -0.44 -6.82 5.20
N ILE A 227 0.11 -7.53 4.19
CA ILE A 227 1.07 -8.60 4.41
C ILE A 227 2.35 -8.13 5.14
N ILE A 228 2.84 -6.93 4.91
CA ILE A 228 4.07 -6.46 5.56
C ILE A 228 3.76 -5.66 6.83
N ALA A 229 2.89 -4.62 6.78
CA ALA A 229 2.56 -3.82 7.95
C ALA A 229 1.97 -4.66 9.09
N GLY A 230 0.96 -5.47 8.79
CA GLY A 230 0.36 -6.36 9.78
C GLY A 230 1.28 -7.51 10.21
N SER A 231 2.22 -7.94 9.34
CA SER A 231 3.25 -8.89 9.78
C SER A 231 4.13 -8.31 10.89
N VAL A 232 4.48 -7.01 10.87
CA VAL A 232 5.18 -6.37 12.00
C VAL A 232 4.37 -6.50 13.28
N GLU A 233 3.06 -6.21 13.22
CA GLU A 233 2.15 -6.27 14.38
C GLU A 233 2.06 -7.69 14.94
N VAL A 234 1.81 -8.68 14.08
CA VAL A 234 1.66 -10.07 14.54
C VAL A 234 2.99 -10.70 14.95
N LEU A 235 4.09 -10.38 14.28
CA LEU A 235 5.44 -10.78 14.70
C LEU A 235 5.82 -10.17 16.06
N PHE A 236 5.42 -8.93 16.33
CA PHE A 236 5.60 -8.36 17.68
C PHE A 236 4.91 -9.22 18.74
N LEU A 237 3.67 -9.71 18.51
CA LEU A 237 3.01 -10.63 19.43
C LEU A 237 3.75 -11.97 19.61
N VAL A 238 4.41 -12.45 18.55
CA VAL A 238 5.25 -13.66 18.63
C VAL A 238 6.49 -13.38 19.47
N MET A 239 7.14 -12.22 19.28
CA MET A 239 8.35 -11.84 20.01
C MET A 239 8.11 -11.67 21.52
N VAL A 240 6.93 -11.17 21.91
CA VAL A 240 6.55 -11.02 23.33
C VAL A 240 5.82 -12.26 23.89
N GLY A 241 5.78 -13.38 23.16
CA GLY A 241 5.23 -14.66 23.63
C GLY A 241 3.71 -14.76 23.68
N VAL A 242 2.98 -13.85 23.02
CA VAL A 242 1.49 -13.81 23.01
C VAL A 242 0.91 -14.68 21.90
N LYS A 243 1.57 -14.79 20.77
CA LYS A 243 1.18 -15.66 19.65
C LYS A 243 2.30 -16.63 19.30
N THR A 244 1.96 -17.71 18.61
CA THR A 244 2.93 -18.70 18.13
C THR A 244 3.32 -18.43 16.68
N TRP A 245 4.44 -18.99 16.22
CA TRP A 245 4.85 -18.96 14.82
C TRP A 245 3.81 -19.58 13.87
N GLY A 246 3.12 -20.65 14.34
CA GLY A 246 2.02 -21.25 13.58
C GLY A 246 0.83 -20.31 13.42
N ALA A 247 0.48 -19.55 14.46
CA ALA A 247 -0.57 -18.55 14.40
C ALA A 247 -0.19 -17.38 13.45
N PHE A 248 1.08 -16.98 13.43
CA PHE A 248 1.57 -16.00 12.44
C PHE A 248 1.49 -16.57 11.01
N GLY A 249 2.10 -17.73 10.74
CA GLY A 249 2.22 -18.28 9.40
C GLY A 249 0.88 -18.65 8.76
N TRP A 250 0.06 -19.45 9.46
CA TRP A 250 -1.22 -19.95 8.95
C TRP A 250 -2.39 -19.04 9.26
N GLY A 251 -2.39 -18.42 10.44
CA GLY A 251 -3.52 -17.61 10.88
C GLY A 251 -3.53 -16.20 10.28
N TYR A 252 -2.37 -15.64 9.93
CA TYR A 252 -2.27 -14.26 9.44
C TYR A 252 -1.53 -14.14 8.10
N MET A 253 -0.26 -14.57 8.04
CA MET A 253 0.61 -14.32 6.90
C MET A 253 0.06 -14.91 5.59
N LEU A 254 -0.26 -16.20 5.59
CA LEU A 254 -0.73 -16.89 4.38
C LEU A 254 -2.06 -16.35 3.85
N PRO A 255 -3.16 -16.22 4.66
CA PRO A 255 -4.41 -15.69 4.15
C PRO A 255 -4.28 -14.22 3.70
N THR A 256 -3.51 -13.39 4.42
CA THR A 256 -3.27 -12.00 4.01
C THR A 256 -2.48 -11.91 2.72
N LEU A 257 -1.46 -12.76 2.53
CA LEU A 257 -0.70 -12.84 1.28
C LEU A 257 -1.60 -13.17 0.09
N ILE A 258 -2.45 -14.21 0.24
CA ILE A 258 -3.43 -14.59 -0.79
C ILE A 258 -4.34 -13.38 -1.12
N GLY A 259 -4.89 -12.74 -0.10
CA GLY A 259 -5.76 -11.59 -0.28
C GLY A 259 -5.05 -10.42 -0.98
N ASN A 260 -3.83 -10.06 -0.55
CA ASN A 260 -3.10 -8.95 -1.15
C ASN A 260 -2.69 -9.22 -2.60
N ILE A 261 -2.36 -10.47 -2.97
CA ILE A 261 -2.07 -10.83 -4.37
C ILE A 261 -3.32 -10.74 -5.25
N ILE A 262 -4.49 -11.18 -4.74
CA ILE A 262 -5.74 -11.14 -5.50
C ILE A 262 -6.21 -9.69 -5.68
N GLY A 263 -6.03 -8.85 -4.67
CA GLY A 263 -6.48 -7.46 -4.69
C GLY A 263 -5.59 -6.52 -5.49
N GLY A 264 -4.29 -6.77 -5.51
CA GLY A 264 -3.28 -5.97 -6.22
C GLY A 264 -3.02 -6.47 -7.61
#